data_1cf3dfb7fb41f5094a44080c06f4573a
#
_entry.id   1cf3dfb7fb41f5094a44080c06f4573a
#
_cell.length_a   1.000
_cell.length_b   1.000
_cell.length_c   1.000
_cell.angle_alpha   90.00
_cell.angle_beta   90.00
_cell.angle_gamma   90.00
#
_symmetry.space_group_name_H-M   'P 1'
#
loop_
_entity.id
_entity.type
_entity.pdbx_description
1 polymer ?
#
loop_
_entity_poly.entity_id
_entity_poly.type
_entity_poly.pdbx_seq_one_letter_code
_entity_poly.pdbx_strand_id
1 'polypeptide(L)'
;MKFLKQTTYILVLIITLSALETVAQTRQTREEYIDKYKHIAIEHMERYGIPASITLAQGILESDSGNSNLARRSNNHFGIKCKSNWTGQRVYHTDDAPDECFRKYDSVEESYEDHAEFLDQSPRYDSLFAYSSSDYRSWARGLKAAGYATAPDYAQRLTRIIEENLLFLFDEDNGAELYAARMRAERGRVDDEFASQSSVDMPQIVEGGIDPNSYRVPERTYNGYSVYANNGVHYVVARDGDSFARIAQTFALTERTLRKWNEINPKSEADPVAGEWIYIEQKQSKWQGEGSSHRVATGETLTSIAQEYGIREKRLRSMNRLKSGAALVEGQMLKLN
;
A
#
# COMPACT_ATOMS: atom_id res chain seq x y z
N MET A 1 79.54 27.79 -26.08
CA MET A 1 78.65 27.77 -24.92
C MET A 1 77.22 27.91 -25.42
N LYS A 2 76.50 26.80 -25.53
CA LYS A 2 75.11 26.78 -25.93
C LYS A 2 74.24 26.48 -24.70
N PHE A 3 73.41 27.44 -24.33
CA PHE A 3 72.45 27.25 -23.26
C PHE A 3 71.22 26.46 -23.80
N LEU A 4 70.99 25.28 -23.27
CA LEU A 4 69.81 24.47 -23.52
C LEU A 4 68.66 25.00 -22.63
N LYS A 5 67.65 25.57 -23.22
CA LYS A 5 66.44 25.92 -22.52
C LYS A 5 65.61 24.67 -22.41
N GLN A 6 65.46 24.13 -21.23
CA GLN A 6 64.50 23.08 -20.89
C GLN A 6 63.12 23.69 -20.69
N THR A 7 62.23 23.47 -21.64
CA THR A 7 60.80 23.85 -21.53
C THR A 7 60.03 22.70 -20.86
N THR A 8 59.72 22.93 -19.60
CA THR A 8 58.88 21.98 -18.86
C THR A 8 57.43 22.15 -19.29
N TYR A 9 56.87 21.16 -20.00
CA TYR A 9 55.45 21.06 -20.28
C TYR A 9 54.74 20.54 -19.03
N ILE A 10 54.03 21.44 -18.33
CA ILE A 10 53.07 21.05 -17.32
C ILE A 10 51.81 20.54 -18.03
N LEU A 11 51.67 19.23 -18.08
CA LEU A 11 50.47 18.57 -18.55
C LEU A 11 49.38 18.70 -17.45
N VAL A 12 48.52 19.70 -17.58
CA VAL A 12 47.34 19.81 -16.72
C VAL A 12 46.35 18.74 -17.14
N LEU A 13 46.37 17.63 -16.44
CA LEU A 13 45.38 16.56 -16.57
C LEU A 13 44.08 17.05 -15.94
N ILE A 14 43.17 17.63 -16.75
CA ILE A 14 41.84 17.93 -16.31
C ILE A 14 41.11 16.58 -16.24
N ILE A 15 41.07 15.98 -15.07
CA ILE A 15 40.19 14.87 -14.76
C ILE A 15 38.77 15.47 -14.65
N THR A 16 38.03 15.45 -15.75
CA THR A 16 36.59 15.65 -15.70
C THR A 16 35.99 14.44 -14.97
N LEU A 17 35.79 14.62 -13.68
CA LEU A 17 35.03 13.71 -12.86
C LEU A 17 33.57 13.85 -13.36
N SER A 18 33.23 13.08 -14.39
CA SER A 18 31.83 12.86 -14.74
C SER A 18 31.21 12.13 -13.52
N ALA A 19 30.61 12.90 -12.64
CA ALA A 19 29.67 12.34 -11.67
C ALA A 19 28.61 11.64 -12.48
N LEU A 20 28.69 10.31 -12.61
CA LEU A 20 27.51 9.50 -12.91
C LEU A 20 26.60 9.72 -11.71
N GLU A 21 25.70 10.69 -11.84
CA GLU A 21 24.50 10.70 -11.03
C GLU A 21 23.79 9.41 -11.38
N THR A 22 23.97 8.38 -10.58
CA THR A 22 23.05 7.28 -10.50
C THR A 22 21.75 7.90 -9.99
N VAL A 23 20.91 8.37 -10.90
CA VAL A 23 19.52 8.67 -10.61
C VAL A 23 18.97 7.35 -10.10
N ALA A 24 18.89 7.21 -8.78
CA ALA A 24 18.17 6.13 -8.16
C ALA A 24 16.76 6.21 -8.76
N GLN A 25 16.42 5.27 -9.62
CA GLN A 25 15.14 5.24 -10.27
C GLN A 25 14.09 5.14 -9.17
N THR A 26 13.45 6.26 -8.86
CA THR A 26 12.43 6.34 -7.82
C THR A 26 11.36 5.31 -8.14
N ARG A 27 10.97 4.56 -7.12
CA ARG A 27 9.91 3.55 -7.24
C ARG A 27 8.61 4.27 -7.59
N GLN A 28 7.95 3.88 -8.67
CA GLN A 28 6.67 4.41 -9.07
C GLN A 28 5.59 4.07 -8.02
N THR A 29 4.85 5.07 -7.56
CA THR A 29 3.71 4.87 -6.66
C THR A 29 2.51 4.29 -7.41
N ARG A 30 1.51 3.78 -6.68
CA ARG A 30 0.25 3.33 -7.28
C ARG A 30 -0.50 4.49 -7.93
N GLU A 31 -0.50 5.66 -7.31
CA GLU A 31 -1.16 6.85 -7.84
C GLU A 31 -0.54 7.27 -9.18
N GLU A 32 0.79 7.31 -9.26
CA GLU A 32 1.52 7.59 -10.50
C GLU A 32 1.24 6.52 -11.57
N TYR A 33 1.16 5.26 -11.19
CA TYR A 33 0.80 4.16 -12.09
C TYR A 33 -0.61 4.34 -12.66
N ILE A 34 -1.58 4.60 -11.80
CA ILE A 34 -2.97 4.84 -12.18
C ILE A 34 -3.07 6.04 -13.11
N ASP A 35 -2.44 7.16 -12.73
CA ASP A 35 -2.49 8.39 -13.54
C ASP A 35 -1.91 8.17 -14.93
N LYS A 36 -0.85 7.38 -15.04
CA LYS A 36 -0.17 7.08 -16.29
C LYS A 36 -0.97 6.16 -17.20
N TYR A 37 -1.67 5.15 -16.68
CA TYR A 37 -2.26 4.08 -17.49
C TYR A 37 -3.79 4.05 -17.49
N LYS A 38 -4.48 4.91 -16.71
CA LYS A 38 -5.94 4.94 -16.66
C LYS A 38 -6.60 5.13 -18.03
N HIS A 39 -6.01 5.96 -18.90
CA HIS A 39 -6.57 6.26 -20.22
C HIS A 39 -6.59 5.01 -21.10
N ILE A 40 -5.56 4.16 -21.05
CA ILE A 40 -5.50 2.91 -21.80
C ILE A 40 -6.56 1.93 -21.28
N ALA A 41 -6.68 1.82 -19.94
CA ALA A 41 -7.66 0.94 -19.35
C ALA A 41 -9.11 1.33 -19.67
N ILE A 42 -9.42 2.63 -19.72
CA ILE A 42 -10.73 3.15 -20.14
C ILE A 42 -10.98 2.86 -21.61
N GLU A 43 -10.02 3.15 -22.50
CA GLU A 43 -10.12 2.83 -23.93
C GLU A 43 -10.36 1.33 -24.16
N HIS A 44 -9.67 0.47 -23.43
CA HIS A 44 -9.85 -0.98 -23.52
C HIS A 44 -11.19 -1.44 -22.98
N MET A 45 -11.74 -0.78 -21.96
CA MET A 45 -13.10 -1.05 -21.48
C MET A 45 -14.13 -0.75 -22.58
N GLU A 46 -14.01 0.38 -23.27
CA GLU A 46 -14.90 0.74 -24.37
C GLU A 46 -14.80 -0.23 -25.54
N ARG A 47 -13.59 -0.70 -25.85
CA ARG A 47 -13.31 -1.53 -27.02
C ARG A 47 -13.55 -3.01 -26.79
N TYR A 48 -13.20 -3.54 -25.62
CA TYR A 48 -13.25 -4.96 -25.28
C TYR A 48 -14.31 -5.32 -24.24
N GLY A 49 -14.90 -4.34 -23.55
CA GLY A 49 -15.88 -4.59 -22.47
C GLY A 49 -15.26 -5.07 -21.15
N ILE A 50 -13.94 -5.02 -21.00
CA ILE A 50 -13.24 -5.40 -19.76
C ILE A 50 -13.23 -4.18 -18.83
N PRO A 51 -13.71 -4.28 -17.56
CA PRO A 51 -13.70 -3.12 -16.65
C PRO A 51 -12.33 -2.45 -16.56
N ALA A 52 -12.29 -1.13 -16.67
CA ALA A 52 -11.04 -0.37 -16.53
C ALA A 52 -10.41 -0.58 -15.15
N SER A 53 -11.25 -0.70 -14.12
CA SER A 53 -10.83 -1.03 -12.76
C SER A 53 -10.12 -2.37 -12.66
N ILE A 54 -10.60 -3.39 -13.35
CA ILE A 54 -9.99 -4.74 -13.40
C ILE A 54 -8.63 -4.67 -14.11
N THR A 55 -8.56 -4.03 -15.28
CA THR A 55 -7.31 -3.89 -16.03
C THR A 55 -6.24 -3.18 -15.21
N LEU A 56 -6.58 -2.06 -14.57
CA LEU A 56 -5.65 -1.32 -13.70
C LEU A 56 -5.23 -2.15 -12.48
N ALA A 57 -6.18 -2.80 -11.81
CA ALA A 57 -5.88 -3.61 -10.63
C ALA A 57 -4.95 -4.80 -10.94
N GLN A 58 -5.15 -5.46 -12.08
CA GLN A 58 -4.25 -6.51 -12.55
C GLN A 58 -2.87 -5.94 -12.87
N GLY A 59 -2.78 -4.84 -13.62
CA GLY A 59 -1.50 -4.19 -13.89
C GLY A 59 -0.72 -3.81 -12.64
N ILE A 60 -1.40 -3.24 -11.63
CA ILE A 60 -0.81 -2.91 -10.33
C ILE A 60 -0.32 -4.19 -9.62
N LEU A 61 -1.15 -5.22 -9.57
CA LEU A 61 -0.87 -6.44 -8.82
C LEU A 61 0.28 -7.26 -9.43
N GLU A 62 0.22 -7.48 -10.74
CA GLU A 62 1.15 -8.37 -11.45
C GLU A 62 2.52 -7.70 -11.69
N SER A 63 2.56 -6.38 -11.83
CA SER A 63 3.79 -5.65 -12.10
C SER A 63 4.40 -4.94 -10.89
N ASP A 64 3.76 -5.01 -9.71
CA ASP A 64 4.13 -4.17 -8.58
C ASP A 64 4.12 -2.67 -8.95
N SER A 65 3.02 -2.23 -9.59
CA SER A 65 2.90 -0.87 -10.16
C SER A 65 4.04 -0.54 -11.15
N GLY A 66 4.43 -1.48 -12.00
CA GLY A 66 5.53 -1.34 -12.95
C GLY A 66 6.92 -1.44 -12.36
N ASN A 67 7.05 -1.71 -11.06
CA ASN A 67 8.34 -1.75 -10.37
C ASN A 67 9.01 -3.12 -10.37
N SER A 68 8.28 -4.19 -10.67
CA SER A 68 8.86 -5.54 -10.68
C SER A 68 10.02 -5.66 -11.67
N ASN A 69 10.96 -6.53 -11.39
CA ASN A 69 12.10 -6.76 -12.28
C ASN A 69 11.63 -7.23 -13.68
N LEU A 70 10.59 -8.08 -13.73
CA LEU A 70 10.01 -8.53 -14.98
C LEU A 70 9.42 -7.36 -15.77
N ALA A 71 8.55 -6.55 -15.16
CA ALA A 71 7.91 -5.41 -15.82
C ALA A 71 8.95 -4.43 -16.39
N ARG A 72 9.96 -4.06 -15.61
CA ARG A 72 11.03 -3.12 -16.03
C ARG A 72 11.87 -3.61 -17.21
N ARG A 73 12.11 -4.93 -17.31
CA ARG A 73 12.94 -5.52 -18.37
C ARG A 73 12.17 -5.85 -19.64
N SER A 74 10.87 -6.04 -19.52
CA SER A 74 10.05 -6.58 -20.61
C SER A 74 8.84 -5.74 -20.99
N ASN A 75 8.53 -4.66 -20.29
CA ASN A 75 7.28 -3.92 -20.37
C ASN A 75 6.02 -4.81 -20.16
N ASN A 76 6.18 -6.00 -19.64
CA ASN A 76 5.10 -6.96 -19.41
C ASN A 76 4.49 -6.70 -18.03
N HIS A 77 3.39 -5.97 -18.00
CA HIS A 77 2.73 -5.56 -16.77
C HIS A 77 1.70 -6.56 -16.26
N PHE A 78 1.42 -7.62 -17.02
CA PHE A 78 0.41 -8.64 -16.68
C PHE A 78 0.99 -10.03 -16.50
N GLY A 79 2.31 -10.17 -16.57
CA GLY A 79 2.97 -11.47 -16.41
C GLY A 79 2.58 -12.48 -17.47
N ILE A 80 2.29 -12.07 -18.70
CA ILE A 80 1.84 -12.98 -19.75
C ILE A 80 3.01 -13.86 -20.18
N LYS A 81 2.86 -15.17 -19.99
CA LYS A 81 3.84 -16.17 -20.37
C LYS A 81 3.78 -16.45 -21.88
N CYS A 82 4.92 -16.83 -22.48
CA CYS A 82 4.94 -17.26 -23.87
C CYS A 82 4.08 -18.52 -24.04
N LYS A 83 3.26 -18.55 -25.08
CA LYS A 83 2.64 -19.79 -25.59
C LYS A 83 3.42 -20.29 -26.81
N SER A 84 3.13 -21.51 -27.26
CA SER A 84 3.80 -22.11 -28.40
C SER A 84 3.71 -21.31 -29.69
N ASN A 85 2.66 -20.51 -29.84
CA ASN A 85 2.42 -19.64 -30.99
C ASN A 85 3.01 -18.22 -30.85
N TRP A 86 3.69 -17.90 -29.74
CA TRP A 86 4.29 -16.58 -29.56
C TRP A 86 5.56 -16.42 -30.40
N THR A 87 5.55 -15.46 -31.31
CA THR A 87 6.66 -15.16 -32.23
C THR A 87 7.41 -13.88 -31.87
N GLY A 88 6.91 -13.07 -30.93
CA GLY A 88 7.51 -11.83 -30.49
C GLY A 88 8.74 -12.01 -29.58
N GLN A 89 9.24 -10.88 -29.07
CA GLN A 89 10.39 -10.87 -28.17
C GLN A 89 10.09 -11.61 -26.85
N ARG A 90 11.13 -12.11 -26.20
CA ARG A 90 11.03 -12.97 -25.02
C ARG A 90 12.01 -12.52 -23.94
N VAL A 91 11.61 -12.76 -22.70
CA VAL A 91 12.47 -12.66 -21.52
C VAL A 91 12.26 -13.89 -20.65
N TYR A 92 13.31 -14.32 -19.98
CA TYR A 92 13.23 -15.46 -19.06
C TYR A 92 13.29 -14.94 -17.63
N HIS A 93 12.43 -15.47 -16.80
CA HIS A 93 12.31 -15.10 -15.40
C HIS A 93 11.89 -16.32 -14.56
N THR A 94 12.41 -16.42 -13.35
CA THR A 94 11.96 -17.43 -12.38
C THR A 94 10.74 -16.91 -11.65
N ASP A 95 9.61 -17.61 -11.80
CA ASP A 95 8.34 -17.33 -11.14
C ASP A 95 7.85 -18.61 -10.44
N ASP A 96 6.85 -19.31 -10.96
CA ASP A 96 6.39 -20.60 -10.43
C ASP A 96 7.42 -21.72 -10.69
N ALA A 97 8.20 -21.60 -11.76
CA ALA A 97 9.28 -22.51 -12.13
C ALA A 97 10.54 -21.72 -12.57
N PRO A 98 11.73 -22.34 -12.54
CA PRO A 98 12.95 -21.74 -13.06
C PRO A 98 12.85 -21.45 -14.57
N ASP A 99 13.39 -20.30 -14.99
CA ASP A 99 13.56 -19.91 -16.40
C ASP A 99 12.27 -19.99 -17.27
N GLU A 100 11.15 -19.58 -16.71
CA GLU A 100 9.91 -19.48 -17.46
C GLU A 100 9.96 -18.36 -18.51
N CYS A 101 9.36 -18.63 -19.69
CA CYS A 101 9.31 -17.68 -20.79
C CYS A 101 8.16 -16.70 -20.62
N PHE A 102 8.48 -15.41 -20.59
CA PHE A 102 7.51 -14.32 -20.61
C PHE A 102 7.62 -13.51 -21.89
N ARG A 103 6.47 -12.98 -22.35
CA ARG A 103 6.44 -12.06 -23.50
C ARG A 103 7.16 -10.77 -23.12
N LYS A 104 7.87 -10.20 -24.11
CA LYS A 104 8.51 -8.90 -23.98
C LYS A 104 7.94 -7.97 -25.06
N TYR A 105 7.61 -6.77 -24.67
CA TYR A 105 7.00 -5.75 -25.52
C TYR A 105 7.92 -4.54 -25.70
N ASP A 106 7.75 -3.80 -26.77
CA ASP A 106 8.50 -2.58 -27.03
C ASP A 106 7.98 -1.43 -26.14
N SER A 107 6.69 -1.46 -25.76
CA SER A 107 6.09 -0.50 -24.85
C SER A 107 5.14 -1.17 -23.83
N VAL A 108 4.72 -0.43 -22.81
CA VAL A 108 3.74 -0.90 -21.82
C VAL A 108 2.34 -0.95 -22.45
N GLU A 109 2.05 -0.05 -23.34
CA GLU A 109 0.80 0.03 -24.10
C GLU A 109 0.55 -1.28 -24.86
N GLU A 110 1.58 -1.85 -25.51
CA GLU A 110 1.50 -3.16 -26.17
C GLU A 110 1.18 -4.30 -25.18
N SER A 111 1.70 -4.22 -23.97
CA SER A 111 1.37 -5.18 -22.92
C SER A 111 -0.10 -5.08 -22.49
N TYR A 112 -0.66 -3.88 -22.43
CA TYR A 112 -2.08 -3.66 -22.14
C TYR A 112 -2.96 -4.19 -23.25
N GLU A 113 -2.60 -3.91 -24.52
CA GLU A 113 -3.33 -4.42 -25.70
C GLU A 113 -3.33 -5.95 -25.71
N ASP A 114 -2.16 -6.58 -25.59
CA ASP A 114 -2.03 -8.03 -25.58
C ASP A 114 -2.78 -8.68 -24.39
N HIS A 115 -2.87 -7.99 -23.27
CA HIS A 115 -3.67 -8.44 -22.12
C HIS A 115 -5.17 -8.41 -22.45
N ALA A 116 -5.67 -7.34 -23.07
CA ALA A 116 -7.07 -7.24 -23.45
C ALA A 116 -7.43 -8.30 -24.49
N GLU A 117 -6.61 -8.47 -25.53
CA GLU A 117 -6.76 -9.53 -26.53
C GLU A 117 -6.67 -10.95 -25.90
N PHE A 118 -5.78 -11.13 -24.94
CA PHE A 118 -5.63 -12.42 -24.24
C PHE A 118 -6.90 -12.82 -23.47
N LEU A 119 -7.60 -11.87 -22.88
CA LEU A 119 -8.88 -12.13 -22.23
C LEU A 119 -10.00 -12.31 -23.26
N ASP A 120 -10.09 -11.45 -24.26
CA ASP A 120 -11.14 -11.47 -25.28
C ASP A 120 -11.10 -12.75 -26.13
N GLN A 121 -9.91 -13.17 -26.56
CA GLN A 121 -9.75 -14.30 -27.50
C GLN A 121 -9.64 -15.67 -26.83
N SER A 122 -9.60 -15.75 -25.51
CA SER A 122 -9.44 -17.03 -24.82
C SER A 122 -10.78 -17.57 -24.32
N PRO A 123 -11.31 -18.67 -24.85
CA PRO A 123 -12.65 -19.21 -24.52
C PRO A 123 -12.87 -19.47 -23.03
N ARG A 124 -11.79 -19.65 -22.27
CA ARG A 124 -11.87 -19.82 -20.81
C ARG A 124 -12.39 -18.59 -20.08
N TYR A 125 -12.35 -17.42 -20.70
CA TYR A 125 -12.82 -16.15 -20.13
C TYR A 125 -14.15 -15.67 -20.72
N ASP A 126 -14.72 -16.34 -21.71
CA ASP A 126 -15.97 -15.94 -22.38
C ASP A 126 -17.10 -15.63 -21.38
N SER A 127 -17.19 -16.41 -20.31
CA SER A 127 -18.22 -16.21 -19.28
C SER A 127 -18.10 -14.89 -18.52
N LEU A 128 -16.92 -14.25 -18.52
CA LEU A 128 -16.72 -12.96 -17.85
C LEU A 128 -17.49 -11.84 -18.55
N PHE A 129 -17.58 -11.92 -19.87
CA PHE A 129 -18.23 -10.91 -20.71
C PHE A 129 -19.78 -10.91 -20.58
N ALA A 130 -20.33 -11.85 -19.80
CA ALA A 130 -21.74 -11.82 -19.38
C ALA A 130 -21.99 -10.88 -18.18
N TYR A 131 -20.94 -10.47 -17.47
CA TYR A 131 -21.05 -9.50 -16.38
C TYR A 131 -21.04 -8.06 -16.93
N SER A 132 -21.70 -7.13 -16.20
CA SER A 132 -21.56 -5.71 -16.49
C SER A 132 -20.11 -5.25 -16.28
N SER A 133 -19.65 -4.29 -17.09
CA SER A 133 -18.35 -3.62 -16.88
C SER A 133 -18.25 -2.91 -15.52
N SER A 134 -19.39 -2.53 -14.90
CA SER A 134 -19.41 -1.97 -13.55
C SER A 134 -19.40 -3.02 -12.43
N ASP A 135 -19.55 -4.34 -12.74
CA ASP A 135 -19.49 -5.41 -11.74
C ASP A 135 -18.08 -6.02 -11.61
N TYR A 136 -17.13 -5.19 -11.25
CA TYR A 136 -15.73 -5.62 -11.04
C TYR A 136 -15.59 -6.77 -10.03
N ARG A 137 -16.53 -6.92 -9.07
CA ARG A 137 -16.48 -8.01 -8.08
C ARG A 137 -16.75 -9.36 -8.73
N SER A 138 -17.73 -9.43 -9.64
CA SER A 138 -18.01 -10.66 -10.40
C SER A 138 -16.88 -10.94 -11.40
N TRP A 139 -16.31 -9.93 -12.04
CA TRP A 139 -15.12 -10.04 -12.87
C TRP A 139 -13.92 -10.61 -12.11
N ALA A 140 -13.61 -10.08 -10.92
CA ALA A 140 -12.50 -10.57 -10.09
C ALA A 140 -12.68 -12.05 -9.68
N ARG A 141 -13.89 -12.43 -9.26
CA ARG A 141 -14.21 -13.83 -8.95
C ARG A 141 -14.13 -14.73 -10.18
N GLY A 142 -14.66 -14.27 -11.30
CA GLY A 142 -14.64 -14.98 -12.56
C GLY A 142 -13.23 -15.21 -13.10
N LEU A 143 -12.35 -14.21 -13.06
CA LEU A 143 -10.94 -14.36 -13.41
C LEU A 143 -10.26 -15.45 -12.56
N LYS A 144 -10.50 -15.46 -11.25
CA LYS A 144 -9.98 -16.52 -10.36
C LYS A 144 -10.55 -17.87 -10.72
N ALA A 145 -11.85 -17.99 -10.95
CA ALA A 145 -12.51 -19.24 -11.31
C ALA A 145 -12.04 -19.77 -12.67
N ALA A 146 -11.79 -18.88 -13.63
CA ALA A 146 -11.23 -19.20 -14.94
C ALA A 146 -9.72 -19.53 -14.85
N GLY A 147 -9.08 -19.43 -13.68
CA GLY A 147 -7.69 -19.79 -13.46
C GLY A 147 -6.69 -18.80 -14.06
N TYR A 148 -7.00 -17.50 -14.00
CA TYR A 148 -6.03 -16.46 -14.36
C TYR A 148 -4.81 -16.51 -13.44
N ALA A 149 -5.02 -16.69 -12.15
CA ALA A 149 -3.98 -16.87 -11.14
C ALA A 149 -4.25 -18.07 -10.23
N THR A 150 -3.17 -18.67 -9.72
CA THR A 150 -3.21 -19.83 -8.80
C THR A 150 -3.56 -19.42 -7.37
N ALA A 151 -3.17 -18.19 -6.94
CA ALA A 151 -3.35 -17.69 -5.59
C ALA A 151 -4.83 -17.77 -5.14
N PRO A 152 -5.13 -18.37 -3.97
CA PRO A 152 -6.52 -18.57 -3.52
C PRO A 152 -7.25 -17.25 -3.22
N ASP A 153 -6.52 -16.21 -2.85
CA ASP A 153 -7.00 -14.88 -2.48
C ASP A 153 -6.96 -13.85 -3.63
N TYR A 154 -6.75 -14.32 -4.87
CA TYR A 154 -6.59 -13.44 -6.04
C TYR A 154 -7.74 -12.45 -6.22
N ALA A 155 -8.98 -12.94 -6.17
CA ALA A 155 -10.17 -12.11 -6.32
C ALA A 155 -10.26 -11.02 -5.21
N GLN A 156 -9.95 -11.40 -3.97
CA GLN A 156 -9.93 -10.47 -2.85
C GLN A 156 -8.83 -9.41 -2.99
N ARG A 157 -7.66 -9.80 -3.50
CA ARG A 157 -6.56 -8.85 -3.76
C ARG A 157 -6.94 -7.84 -4.83
N LEU A 158 -7.53 -8.27 -5.95
CA LEU A 158 -8.02 -7.37 -6.99
C LEU A 158 -9.10 -6.42 -6.44
N THR A 159 -10.12 -6.96 -5.79
CA THR A 159 -11.20 -6.15 -5.21
C THR A 159 -10.66 -5.10 -4.23
N ARG A 160 -9.70 -5.49 -3.39
CA ARG A 160 -9.04 -4.56 -2.45
C ARG A 160 -8.32 -3.44 -3.19
N ILE A 161 -7.52 -3.75 -4.21
CA ILE A 161 -6.81 -2.73 -5.01
C ILE A 161 -7.80 -1.77 -5.65
N ILE A 162 -8.90 -2.28 -6.21
CA ILE A 162 -9.94 -1.48 -6.84
C ILE A 162 -10.58 -0.53 -5.83
N GLU A 163 -10.96 -1.02 -4.66
CA GLU A 163 -11.65 -0.25 -3.63
C GLU A 163 -10.72 0.76 -2.94
N GLU A 164 -9.49 0.35 -2.59
CA GLU A 164 -8.50 1.23 -1.94
C GLU A 164 -8.08 2.41 -2.83
N ASN A 165 -8.09 2.23 -4.14
CA ASN A 165 -7.66 3.25 -5.09
C ASN A 165 -8.82 3.84 -5.90
N LEU A 166 -10.07 3.58 -5.51
CA LEU A 166 -11.28 4.10 -6.16
C LEU A 166 -11.34 3.80 -7.67
N LEU A 167 -10.71 2.71 -8.13
CA LEU A 167 -10.60 2.39 -9.56
C LEU A 167 -11.95 2.12 -10.20
N PHE A 168 -12.94 1.67 -9.42
CA PHE A 168 -14.31 1.46 -9.90
C PHE A 168 -14.96 2.71 -10.49
N LEU A 169 -14.44 3.91 -10.17
CA LEU A 169 -14.91 5.14 -10.80
C LEU A 169 -14.63 5.14 -12.31
N PHE A 170 -13.54 4.53 -12.75
CA PHE A 170 -13.18 4.46 -14.16
C PHE A 170 -14.10 3.54 -15.00
N ASP A 171 -14.95 2.76 -14.35
CA ASP A 171 -15.95 1.92 -15.01
C ASP A 171 -17.23 2.69 -15.38
N GLU A 172 -17.33 3.97 -15.00
CA GLU A 172 -18.43 4.87 -15.30
C GLU A 172 -18.10 5.80 -16.48
N ASP A 173 -19.10 6.26 -17.22
CA ASP A 173 -18.93 7.09 -18.44
C ASP A 173 -18.08 8.36 -18.22
N ASN A 174 -18.13 8.96 -17.04
CA ASN A 174 -17.35 10.14 -16.66
C ASN A 174 -16.31 9.83 -15.58
N GLY A 175 -15.87 8.59 -15.52
CA GLY A 175 -15.07 8.06 -14.42
C GLY A 175 -13.75 8.78 -14.18
N ALA A 176 -13.06 9.16 -15.25
CA ALA A 176 -11.80 9.92 -15.13
C ALA A 176 -11.99 11.29 -14.48
N GLU A 177 -13.10 11.96 -14.76
CA GLU A 177 -13.47 13.26 -14.18
C GLU A 177 -13.88 13.10 -12.71
N LEU A 178 -14.69 12.09 -12.40
CA LEU A 178 -15.09 11.74 -11.03
C LEU A 178 -13.87 11.40 -10.18
N TYR A 179 -12.96 10.59 -10.69
CA TYR A 179 -11.71 10.26 -10.02
C TYR A 179 -10.87 11.50 -9.75
N ALA A 180 -10.66 12.34 -10.77
CA ALA A 180 -9.88 13.57 -10.63
C ALA A 180 -10.53 14.58 -9.66
N ALA A 181 -11.86 14.68 -9.65
CA ALA A 181 -12.60 15.52 -8.70
C ALA A 181 -12.46 14.99 -7.27
N ARG A 182 -12.54 13.67 -7.09
CA ARG A 182 -12.36 13.01 -5.79
C ARG A 182 -10.96 13.21 -5.24
N MET A 183 -9.93 12.99 -6.07
CA MET A 183 -8.54 13.17 -5.66
C MET A 183 -8.21 14.63 -5.34
N ARG A 184 -8.79 15.59 -6.06
CA ARG A 184 -8.66 17.03 -5.72
C ARG A 184 -9.32 17.37 -4.39
N ALA A 185 -10.52 16.85 -4.13
CA ALA A 185 -11.21 17.06 -2.87
C ALA A 185 -10.47 16.44 -1.68
N GLU A 186 -9.78 15.32 -1.88
CA GLU A 186 -8.94 14.69 -0.85
C GLU A 186 -7.67 15.51 -0.59
N ARG A 187 -6.98 15.98 -1.64
CA ARG A 187 -5.82 16.89 -1.51
C ARG A 187 -6.22 18.21 -0.84
N GLY A 188 -7.31 18.85 -1.28
CA GLY A 188 -7.78 20.10 -0.67
C GLY A 188 -8.14 19.96 0.81
N ARG A 189 -8.68 18.81 1.23
CA ARG A 189 -8.92 18.53 2.67
C ARG A 189 -7.62 18.36 3.46
N VAL A 190 -6.62 17.73 2.86
CA VAL A 190 -5.29 17.59 3.49
C VAL A 190 -4.64 18.95 3.63
N ASP A 191 -4.71 19.81 2.60
CA ASP A 191 -4.17 21.16 2.64
C ASP A 191 -4.91 22.05 3.65
N ASP A 192 -6.24 21.96 3.74
CA ASP A 192 -7.07 22.68 4.72
C ASP A 192 -6.83 22.18 6.16
N GLU A 193 -6.66 20.89 6.34
CA GLU A 193 -6.32 20.27 7.63
C GLU A 193 -4.90 20.71 8.06
N PHE A 194 -3.96 20.76 7.14
CA PHE A 194 -2.60 21.28 7.39
C PHE A 194 -2.61 22.79 7.68
N ALA A 195 -3.41 23.56 6.95
CA ALA A 195 -3.58 25.00 7.17
C ALA A 195 -4.29 25.30 8.49
N SER A 196 -5.28 24.50 8.89
CA SER A 196 -5.99 24.66 10.17
C SER A 196 -5.13 24.24 11.36
N GLN A 197 -4.24 23.26 11.20
CA GLN A 197 -3.25 22.88 12.23
C GLN A 197 -2.13 23.92 12.37
N SER A 198 -1.83 24.69 11.34
CA SER A 198 -0.84 25.78 11.43
C SER A 198 -1.30 27.01 12.21
N SER A 199 -2.59 27.10 12.57
CA SER A 199 -3.16 28.17 13.42
C SER A 199 -3.27 27.81 14.91
N VAL A 200 -2.95 26.58 15.29
CA VAL A 200 -2.81 26.17 16.69
C VAL A 200 -1.35 26.38 17.08
N ASP A 201 -1.11 27.18 18.13
CA ASP A 201 0.20 27.53 18.70
C ASP A 201 1.26 26.48 18.44
N MET A 202 2.30 26.87 17.70
CA MET A 202 3.51 26.04 17.58
C MET A 202 3.99 25.70 18.99
N PRO A 203 4.13 24.42 19.34
CA PRO A 203 4.79 24.06 20.59
C PRO A 203 6.16 24.70 20.54
N GLN A 204 6.50 25.47 21.57
CA GLN A 204 7.85 26.03 21.70
C GLN A 204 8.84 24.88 21.54
N ILE A 205 9.80 25.07 20.63
CA ILE A 205 10.94 24.18 20.46
C ILE A 205 11.66 24.17 21.79
N VAL A 206 11.40 23.16 22.61
CA VAL A 206 12.25 22.83 23.74
C VAL A 206 13.51 22.26 23.11
N GLU A 207 14.69 22.77 23.49
CA GLU A 207 15.98 22.25 23.10
C GLU A 207 16.14 20.77 23.55
N GLY A 208 15.64 19.89 22.76
CA GLY A 208 15.77 18.43 22.85
C GLY A 208 15.33 17.94 21.48
N GLY A 209 16.27 17.36 20.73
CA GLY A 209 16.06 16.98 19.34
C GLY A 209 14.75 16.21 19.17
N ILE A 210 14.04 16.52 18.09
CA ILE A 210 12.84 15.79 17.68
C ILE A 210 13.24 14.31 17.53
N ASP A 211 12.64 13.43 18.32
CA ASP A 211 12.84 11.99 18.17
C ASP A 211 12.34 11.58 16.77
N PRO A 212 13.25 11.11 15.87
CA PRO A 212 12.85 10.70 14.53
C PRO A 212 11.78 9.60 14.52
N ASN A 213 11.62 8.85 15.64
CA ASN A 213 10.63 7.81 15.78
C ASN A 213 9.22 8.34 16.11
N SER A 214 9.07 9.64 16.39
CA SER A 214 7.76 10.26 16.63
C SER A 214 6.98 10.55 15.33
N TYR A 215 7.63 10.58 14.17
CA TYR A 215 6.97 10.77 12.88
C TYR A 215 6.45 9.44 12.34
N ARG A 216 5.15 9.24 12.44
CA ARG A 216 4.50 8.08 11.83
C ARG A 216 3.96 8.47 10.45
N VAL A 217 4.49 7.81 9.43
CA VAL A 217 4.02 7.98 8.04
C VAL A 217 2.87 7.00 7.82
N PRO A 218 1.70 7.46 7.34
CA PRO A 218 0.61 6.54 7.01
C PRO A 218 1.03 5.65 5.83
N GLU A 219 0.74 4.35 5.92
CA GLU A 219 0.97 3.43 4.82
C GLU A 219 0.00 3.68 3.66
N ARG A 220 -1.22 4.12 3.97
CA ARG A 220 -2.28 4.38 3.01
C ARG A 220 -3.38 5.25 3.60
N THR A 221 -4.19 5.85 2.73
CA THR A 221 -5.45 6.50 3.11
C THR A 221 -6.63 5.63 2.64
N TYR A 222 -7.63 5.43 3.49
CA TYR A 222 -8.83 4.65 3.17
C TYR A 222 -10.07 5.37 3.69
N ASN A 223 -11.00 5.70 2.79
CA ASN A 223 -12.24 6.42 3.11
C ASN A 223 -12.03 7.64 4.02
N GLY A 224 -10.97 8.40 3.71
CA GLY A 224 -10.57 9.57 4.47
C GLY A 224 -9.73 9.28 5.72
N TYR A 225 -9.56 8.05 6.18
CA TYR A 225 -8.66 7.70 7.28
C TYR A 225 -7.25 7.44 6.76
N SER A 226 -6.27 8.05 7.41
CA SER A 226 -4.87 7.62 7.28
C SER A 226 -4.69 6.31 8.04
N VAL A 227 -4.24 5.27 7.35
CA VAL A 227 -4.00 3.95 7.93
C VAL A 227 -2.51 3.79 8.19
N TYR A 228 -2.18 3.48 9.41
CA TYR A 228 -0.81 3.30 9.89
C TYR A 228 -0.58 1.83 10.24
N ALA A 229 0.69 1.41 10.28
CA ALA A 229 1.07 0.11 10.80
C ALA A 229 1.85 0.24 12.09
N ASN A 230 1.58 -0.67 13.02
CA ASN A 230 2.36 -0.84 14.25
C ASN A 230 2.44 -2.33 14.58
N ASN A 231 3.64 -2.85 14.74
CA ASN A 231 3.88 -4.29 14.95
C ASN A 231 3.27 -5.17 13.83
N GLY A 232 3.25 -4.66 12.58
CA GLY A 232 2.63 -5.34 11.44
C GLY A 232 1.10 -5.42 11.50
N VAL A 233 0.44 -4.55 12.30
CA VAL A 233 -1.01 -4.48 12.45
C VAL A 233 -1.48 -3.09 12.10
N HIS A 234 -2.51 -2.98 11.27
CA HIS A 234 -3.04 -1.70 10.85
C HIS A 234 -3.93 -1.05 11.91
N TYR A 235 -3.80 0.28 12.01
CA TYR A 235 -4.64 1.10 12.87
C TYR A 235 -4.92 2.45 12.19
N VAL A 236 -5.95 3.13 12.69
CA VAL A 236 -6.29 4.52 12.33
C VAL A 236 -6.29 5.38 13.57
N VAL A 237 -6.15 6.69 13.39
CA VAL A 237 -6.30 7.67 14.46
C VAL A 237 -7.74 8.17 14.44
N ALA A 238 -8.44 8.04 15.55
CA ALA A 238 -9.80 8.51 15.69
C ALA A 238 -9.85 10.04 15.55
N ARG A 239 -10.90 10.55 14.93
CA ARG A 239 -11.17 11.97 14.71
C ARG A 239 -12.25 12.45 15.62
N ASP A 240 -12.40 13.76 15.71
CA ASP A 240 -13.55 14.35 16.38
C ASP A 240 -14.86 13.90 15.74
N GLY A 241 -15.80 13.43 16.57
CA GLY A 241 -17.10 12.89 16.13
C GLY A 241 -17.06 11.47 15.53
N ASP A 242 -15.94 10.77 15.61
CA ASP A 242 -15.90 9.35 15.24
C ASP A 242 -16.61 8.47 16.27
N SER A 243 -17.20 7.38 15.78
CA SER A 243 -17.73 6.31 16.63
C SER A 243 -17.17 4.96 16.20
N PHE A 244 -17.13 3.99 17.12
CA PHE A 244 -16.74 2.62 16.78
C PHE A 244 -17.61 2.03 15.67
N ALA A 245 -18.89 2.36 15.63
CA ALA A 245 -19.81 1.94 14.57
C ALA A 245 -19.38 2.50 13.20
N ARG A 246 -19.06 3.80 13.14
CA ARG A 246 -18.65 4.48 11.91
C ARG A 246 -17.31 3.94 11.39
N ILE A 247 -16.32 3.81 12.27
CA ILE A 247 -15.00 3.26 11.89
C ILE A 247 -15.18 1.81 11.43
N ALA A 248 -15.93 0.98 12.14
CA ALA A 248 -16.18 -0.41 11.76
C ALA A 248 -16.84 -0.50 10.39
N GLN A 249 -17.87 0.29 10.14
CA GLN A 249 -18.54 0.35 8.83
C GLN A 249 -17.56 0.74 7.72
N THR A 250 -16.72 1.75 7.96
CA THR A 250 -15.71 2.20 7.01
C THR A 250 -14.78 1.08 6.58
N PHE A 251 -14.36 0.21 7.51
CA PHE A 251 -13.41 -0.88 7.25
C PHE A 251 -14.07 -2.25 7.06
N ALA A 252 -15.37 -2.28 6.77
CA ALA A 252 -16.15 -3.52 6.58
C ALA A 252 -16.05 -4.52 7.76
N LEU A 253 -15.98 -3.97 8.99
CA LEU A 253 -15.93 -4.71 10.24
C LEU A 253 -17.27 -4.60 10.97
N THR A 254 -17.51 -5.51 11.92
CA THR A 254 -18.56 -5.29 12.90
C THR A 254 -18.01 -4.44 14.06
N GLU A 255 -18.82 -3.54 14.61
CA GLU A 255 -18.46 -2.74 15.78
C GLU A 255 -17.96 -3.62 16.93
N ARG A 256 -18.62 -4.75 17.17
CA ARG A 256 -18.22 -5.74 18.18
C ARG A 256 -16.79 -6.27 17.94
N THR A 257 -16.43 -6.53 16.71
CA THR A 257 -15.08 -6.99 16.34
C THR A 257 -14.06 -5.90 16.58
N LEU A 258 -14.35 -4.67 16.14
CA LEU A 258 -13.46 -3.52 16.31
C LEU A 258 -13.22 -3.23 17.80
N ARG A 259 -14.27 -3.16 18.61
CA ARG A 259 -14.17 -3.00 20.08
C ARG A 259 -13.32 -4.10 20.72
N LYS A 260 -13.55 -5.36 20.32
CA LYS A 260 -12.79 -6.50 20.81
C LYS A 260 -11.30 -6.43 20.49
N TRP A 261 -10.93 -5.98 19.29
CA TRP A 261 -9.51 -5.84 18.89
C TRP A 261 -8.80 -4.72 19.64
N ASN A 262 -9.56 -3.73 20.11
CA ASN A 262 -9.07 -2.61 20.90
C ASN A 262 -9.27 -2.79 22.43
N GLU A 263 -9.63 -4.00 22.87
CA GLU A 263 -9.87 -4.33 24.29
C GLU A 263 -10.97 -3.47 24.95
N ILE A 264 -11.86 -2.90 24.16
CA ILE A 264 -13.01 -2.15 24.65
C ILE A 264 -14.16 -3.13 24.94
N ASN A 265 -14.83 -2.93 26.07
CA ASN A 265 -16.02 -3.72 26.38
C ASN A 265 -17.08 -3.58 25.26
N PRO A 266 -17.52 -4.68 24.63
CA PRO A 266 -18.50 -4.61 23.54
C PRO A 266 -19.85 -4.01 23.94
N LYS A 267 -20.12 -3.91 25.23
CA LYS A 267 -21.35 -3.28 25.79
C LYS A 267 -21.12 -1.82 26.23
N SER A 268 -19.91 -1.29 26.07
CA SER A 268 -19.63 0.11 26.37
C SER A 268 -20.32 1.00 25.36
N GLU A 269 -20.92 2.09 25.82
CA GLU A 269 -21.46 3.15 24.97
C GLU A 269 -20.41 4.21 24.62
N ALA A 270 -19.20 4.10 25.20
CA ALA A 270 -18.12 5.05 24.93
C ALA A 270 -17.62 4.92 23.50
N ASP A 271 -17.53 6.04 22.81
CA ASP A 271 -16.89 6.17 21.51
C ASP A 271 -15.41 6.57 21.67
N PRO A 272 -14.59 6.40 20.63
CA PRO A 272 -13.18 6.74 20.68
C PRO A 272 -12.98 8.25 20.82
N VAL A 273 -11.94 8.64 21.54
CA VAL A 273 -11.56 10.05 21.68
C VAL A 273 -10.67 10.44 20.48
N ALA A 274 -10.81 11.68 19.99
CA ALA A 274 -9.94 12.20 18.93
C ALA A 274 -8.45 12.02 19.31
N GLY A 275 -7.65 11.50 18.38
CA GLY A 275 -6.25 11.16 18.60
C GLY A 275 -6.00 9.72 19.11
N GLU A 276 -7.02 8.99 19.50
CA GLU A 276 -6.90 7.60 19.96
C GLU A 276 -6.59 6.67 18.77
N TRP A 277 -5.67 5.72 18.99
CA TRP A 277 -5.35 4.69 17.98
C TRP A 277 -6.37 3.57 18.02
N ILE A 278 -7.01 3.34 16.90
CA ILE A 278 -8.02 2.30 16.75
C ILE A 278 -7.49 1.25 15.78
N TYR A 279 -7.09 0.10 16.30
CA TYR A 279 -6.65 -1.04 15.49
C TYR A 279 -7.81 -1.60 14.68
N ILE A 280 -7.63 -1.64 13.37
CA ILE A 280 -8.59 -2.19 12.40
C ILE A 280 -8.26 -3.64 12.02
N GLU A 281 -7.28 -4.22 12.69
CA GLU A 281 -6.88 -5.62 12.64
C GLU A 281 -6.58 -6.15 14.04
N GLN A 282 -6.53 -7.48 14.18
CA GLN A 282 -6.25 -8.07 15.49
C GLN A 282 -4.77 -7.86 15.85
N LYS A 283 -4.52 -7.24 17.01
CA LYS A 283 -3.17 -7.07 17.57
C LYS A 283 -2.41 -8.38 17.71
N GLN A 284 -1.09 -8.30 17.63
CA GLN A 284 -0.18 -9.45 17.67
C GLN A 284 -0.14 -10.14 19.05
N SER A 285 0.51 -11.28 19.08
CA SER A 285 0.72 -12.02 20.34
C SER A 285 1.97 -11.57 21.09
N LYS A 286 2.91 -10.91 20.39
CA LYS A 286 4.20 -10.43 20.91
C LYS A 286 4.71 -9.28 20.04
N TRP A 287 5.65 -8.50 20.56
CA TRP A 287 6.39 -7.47 19.82
C TRP A 287 7.37 -8.11 18.83
N GLN A 288 7.49 -7.53 17.65
CA GLN A 288 8.37 -7.99 16.57
C GLN A 288 9.46 -6.95 16.21
N GLY A 289 9.40 -5.76 16.80
CA GLY A 289 10.40 -4.72 16.61
C GLY A 289 11.63 -4.88 17.50
N GLU A 290 12.45 -3.85 17.52
CA GLU A 290 13.64 -3.82 18.34
C GLU A 290 13.30 -3.73 19.85
N GLY A 291 14.15 -4.31 20.66
CA GLY A 291 13.93 -4.40 22.11
C GLY A 291 12.96 -5.51 22.50
N SER A 292 13.15 -6.07 23.68
CA SER A 292 12.36 -7.20 24.18
C SER A 292 11.59 -6.86 25.46
N SER A 293 11.72 -5.63 25.95
CA SER A 293 11.11 -5.22 27.22
C SER A 293 10.77 -3.72 27.22
N HIS A 294 9.74 -3.38 28.02
CA HIS A 294 9.29 -2.02 28.28
C HIS A 294 9.43 -1.69 29.76
N ARG A 295 9.90 -0.48 30.09
CA ARG A 295 9.95 0.02 31.45
C ARG A 295 8.71 0.87 31.71
N VAL A 296 7.85 0.44 32.61
CA VAL A 296 6.60 1.13 32.95
C VAL A 296 6.87 2.54 33.44
N ALA A 297 6.28 3.53 32.80
CA ALA A 297 6.30 4.92 33.23
C ALA A 297 5.11 5.25 34.15
N THR A 298 5.17 6.41 34.78
CA THR A 298 4.09 6.89 35.67
C THR A 298 2.77 7.01 34.87
N GLY A 299 1.72 6.41 35.41
CA GLY A 299 0.37 6.49 34.81
C GLY A 299 0.08 5.50 33.70
N GLU A 300 1.06 4.72 33.25
CA GLU A 300 0.82 3.68 32.25
C GLU A 300 0.01 2.51 32.82
N THR A 301 -0.81 1.96 31.96
CA THR A 301 -1.60 0.76 32.21
C THR A 301 -1.17 -0.36 31.29
N LEU A 302 -1.52 -1.61 31.64
CA LEU A 302 -1.23 -2.73 30.76
C LEU A 302 -1.93 -2.58 29.40
N THR A 303 -3.13 -1.95 29.39
CA THR A 303 -3.89 -1.66 28.18
C THR A 303 -3.18 -0.61 27.33
N SER A 304 -2.70 0.50 27.92
CA SER A 304 -1.98 1.54 27.15
C SER A 304 -0.68 1.00 26.54
N ILE A 305 0.09 0.21 27.29
CA ILE A 305 1.32 -0.43 26.79
C ILE A 305 0.98 -1.46 25.68
N ALA A 306 -0.06 -2.25 25.86
CA ALA A 306 -0.51 -3.21 24.85
C ALA A 306 -0.96 -2.50 23.56
N GLN A 307 -1.56 -1.32 23.69
CA GLN A 307 -1.98 -0.47 22.58
C GLN A 307 -0.76 0.12 21.86
N GLU A 308 0.20 0.65 22.60
CA GLU A 308 1.44 1.22 22.08
C GLU A 308 2.26 0.21 21.25
N TYR A 309 2.38 -1.03 21.74
CA TYR A 309 3.16 -2.07 21.06
C TYR A 309 2.34 -2.94 20.09
N GLY A 310 1.07 -2.65 19.86
CA GLY A 310 0.22 -3.47 19.00
C GLY A 310 0.15 -4.95 19.43
N ILE A 311 0.20 -5.21 20.75
CA ILE A 311 0.13 -6.54 21.37
C ILE A 311 -1.24 -6.70 22.03
N ARG A 312 -1.83 -7.89 21.97
CA ARG A 312 -3.05 -8.18 22.74
C ARG A 312 -2.75 -8.14 24.24
N GLU A 313 -3.51 -7.34 24.98
CA GLU A 313 -3.31 -7.17 26.43
C GLU A 313 -3.25 -8.52 27.18
N LYS A 314 -4.16 -9.45 26.82
CA LYS A 314 -4.15 -10.81 27.41
C LYS A 314 -2.81 -11.53 27.22
N ARG A 315 -2.14 -11.32 26.09
CA ARG A 315 -0.82 -11.92 25.79
C ARG A 315 0.28 -11.23 26.57
N LEU A 316 0.26 -9.90 26.60
CA LEU A 316 1.22 -9.12 27.38
C LEU A 316 1.13 -9.49 28.88
N ARG A 317 -0.10 -9.60 29.40
CA ARG A 317 -0.39 -10.05 30.75
C ARG A 317 0.19 -11.44 31.03
N SER A 318 -0.08 -12.40 30.17
CA SER A 318 0.38 -13.79 30.31
C SER A 318 1.89 -13.92 30.28
N MET A 319 2.57 -13.21 29.33
CA MET A 319 4.03 -13.19 29.23
C MET A 319 4.69 -12.72 30.54
N ASN A 320 4.06 -11.76 31.21
CA ASN A 320 4.58 -11.16 32.44
C ASN A 320 4.02 -11.79 33.72
N ARG A 321 3.26 -12.90 33.64
CA ARG A 321 2.65 -13.60 34.75
C ARG A 321 1.81 -12.70 35.66
N LEU A 322 1.19 -11.67 35.11
CA LEU A 322 0.38 -10.71 35.84
C LEU A 322 -1.03 -11.29 36.11
N LYS A 323 -1.53 -11.10 37.30
CA LYS A 323 -2.93 -11.45 37.66
C LYS A 323 -3.90 -10.49 36.98
N SER A 324 -5.15 -10.92 36.78
CA SER A 324 -6.21 -10.03 36.27
C SER A 324 -6.41 -8.87 37.26
N GLY A 325 -6.45 -7.63 36.70
CA GLY A 325 -6.59 -6.42 37.52
C GLY A 325 -5.33 -5.99 38.31
N ALA A 326 -4.18 -6.66 38.10
CA ALA A 326 -2.92 -6.21 38.71
C ALA A 326 -2.55 -4.81 38.23
N ALA A 327 -2.34 -3.88 39.15
CA ALA A 327 -1.74 -2.59 38.86
C ALA A 327 -0.26 -2.75 38.49
N LEU A 328 0.21 -1.97 37.53
CA LEU A 328 1.63 -1.87 37.23
C LEU A 328 2.32 -0.90 38.18
N VAL A 329 3.59 -1.14 38.45
CA VAL A 329 4.42 -0.26 39.28
C VAL A 329 5.40 0.48 38.36
N GLU A 330 5.55 1.78 38.59
CA GLU A 330 6.54 2.58 37.89
C GLU A 330 7.94 1.95 37.96
N GLY A 331 8.65 1.92 36.85
CA GLY A 331 9.97 1.28 36.74
C GLY A 331 9.93 -0.25 36.59
N GLN A 332 8.74 -0.89 36.71
CA GLN A 332 8.59 -2.31 36.45
C GLN A 332 8.98 -2.65 35.01
N MET A 333 9.74 -3.74 34.83
CA MET A 333 10.10 -4.23 33.49
C MET A 333 9.08 -5.24 32.99
N LEU A 334 8.47 -4.98 31.86
CA LEU A 334 7.57 -5.89 31.16
C LEU A 334 8.26 -6.51 29.95
N LYS A 335 8.16 -7.83 29.79
CA LYS A 335 8.55 -8.54 28.57
C LYS A 335 7.53 -8.26 27.47
N LEU A 336 8.01 -8.06 26.24
CA LEU A 336 7.20 -7.78 25.05
C LEU A 336 7.18 -8.93 24.04
N ASN A 337 8.12 -9.88 24.15
CA ASN A 337 8.27 -11.05 23.27
C ASN A 337 8.75 -12.31 24.01
#